data_1c99a383b2fbf86ca722f0d1d78c03da
#
_entry.id   1c99a383b2fbf86ca722f0d1d78c03da
#
_cell.length_a   1.000
_cell.length_b   1.000
_cell.length_c   1.000
_cell.angle_alpha   90.00
_cell.angle_beta   90.00
_cell.angle_gamma   90.00
#
_symmetry.space_group_name_H-M   'P 1'
#
loop_
_entity.id
_entity.type
_entity.pdbx_description
1 polymer ?
#
loop_
_entity_poly.entity_id
_entity_poly.type
_entity_poly.pdbx_seq_one_letter_code
_entity_poly.pdbx_strand_id
1 'polypeptide(L)'
;FENIAEKFPPSEFSMFIALAYSEMNKKRTKFFNETKNKGYELYSFVHPSTKIWDEFEMGENCFILANNVIQPFVKIGNNVLIGSNNLISHNTTIGDNCFITSNVTMGGHITMGKNCFVGLSATINQRIKIGDECIIGAGTIITKDVNDKEVYAENSSKKLPQSSEHIGDII
;
A
#
# COMPACT_ATOMS: atom_id res chain seq x y z
N PHE A 1 -17.67 -1.78 -19.40
CA PHE A 1 -16.42 -2.56 -19.37
C PHE A 1 -16.51 -3.83 -20.22
N GLU A 2 -17.69 -4.40 -20.38
CA GLU A 2 -17.91 -5.67 -21.08
C GLU A 2 -17.44 -5.65 -22.54
N ASN A 3 -17.75 -4.60 -23.29
CA ASN A 3 -17.42 -4.45 -24.70
C ASN A 3 -16.15 -3.62 -24.96
N ILE A 4 -15.30 -3.46 -23.95
CA ILE A 4 -14.13 -2.57 -24.07
C ILE A 4 -13.14 -3.06 -25.15
N ALA A 5 -13.01 -4.36 -25.31
CA ALA A 5 -12.11 -4.97 -26.28
C ALA A 5 -12.50 -4.72 -27.75
N GLU A 6 -13.76 -4.42 -28.03
CA GLU A 6 -14.22 -4.04 -29.38
C GLU A 6 -13.68 -2.67 -29.80
N LYS A 7 -13.57 -1.75 -28.85
CA LYS A 7 -13.09 -0.39 -29.08
C LYS A 7 -11.59 -0.22 -28.83
N PHE A 8 -11.06 -0.95 -27.88
CA PHE A 8 -9.66 -0.90 -27.46
C PHE A 8 -9.12 -2.34 -27.36
N PRO A 9 -8.73 -2.96 -28.48
CA PRO A 9 -8.27 -4.35 -28.47
C PRO A 9 -7.00 -4.54 -27.65
N PRO A 10 -6.88 -5.64 -26.88
CA PRO A 10 -5.73 -5.90 -26.01
C PRO A 10 -4.40 -6.09 -26.75
N SER A 11 -4.45 -6.33 -28.06
CA SER A 11 -3.26 -6.38 -28.92
C SER A 11 -2.62 -5.02 -29.18
N GLU A 12 -3.35 -3.91 -28.94
CA GLU A 12 -2.91 -2.55 -29.25
C GLU A 12 -2.89 -1.64 -28.00
N PHE A 13 -3.61 -2.02 -26.96
CA PHE A 13 -3.77 -1.21 -25.76
C PHE A 13 -3.39 -1.96 -24.49
N SER A 14 -2.62 -1.31 -23.64
CA SER A 14 -2.47 -1.67 -22.22
C SER A 14 -3.51 -0.95 -21.37
N MET A 15 -3.77 -1.43 -20.17
CA MET A 15 -4.77 -0.86 -19.28
C MET A 15 -4.19 -0.54 -17.89
N PHE A 16 -4.79 0.46 -17.22
CA PHE A 16 -4.55 0.76 -15.83
C PHE A 16 -5.89 0.87 -15.10
N ILE A 17 -6.01 0.20 -13.94
CA ILE A 17 -7.23 0.22 -13.15
C ILE A 17 -7.13 1.31 -12.09
N ALA A 18 -7.76 2.46 -12.35
CA ALA A 18 -7.75 3.64 -11.50
C ALA A 18 -8.87 3.60 -10.44
N LEU A 19 -8.96 2.51 -9.68
CA LEU A 19 -9.89 2.38 -8.56
C LEU A 19 -9.17 2.58 -7.24
N ALA A 20 -9.75 3.42 -6.39
CA ALA A 20 -9.30 3.60 -5.01
C ALA A 20 -9.74 2.42 -4.12
N TYR A 21 -9.31 2.46 -2.84
CA TYR A 21 -9.66 1.46 -1.85
C TYR A 21 -11.16 1.38 -1.60
N SER A 22 -11.68 0.18 -1.68
CA SER A 22 -13.03 -0.16 -1.24
C SER A 22 -13.13 -1.65 -0.96
N GLU A 23 -13.91 -2.04 0.04
CA GLU A 23 -14.23 -3.45 0.33
C GLU A 23 -12.97 -4.34 0.42
N MET A 24 -11.96 -3.93 1.19
CA MET A 24 -10.66 -4.66 1.25
C MET A 24 -10.03 -4.88 -0.14
N ASN A 25 -10.07 -3.87 -1.00
CA ASN A 25 -9.62 -3.92 -2.40
C ASN A 25 -10.34 -4.95 -3.30
N LYS A 26 -11.41 -5.58 -2.85
CA LYS A 26 -12.13 -6.62 -3.62
C LYS A 26 -12.59 -6.13 -4.98
N LYS A 27 -13.12 -4.90 -5.05
CA LYS A 27 -13.51 -4.27 -6.32
C LYS A 27 -12.33 -4.13 -7.28
N ARG A 28 -11.21 -3.58 -6.79
CA ARG A 28 -10.00 -3.39 -7.60
C ARG A 28 -9.45 -4.74 -8.06
N THR A 29 -9.41 -5.74 -7.17
CA THR A 29 -8.99 -7.13 -7.49
C THR A 29 -9.88 -7.77 -8.55
N LYS A 30 -11.20 -7.59 -8.47
CA LYS A 30 -12.15 -8.09 -9.48
C LYS A 30 -11.81 -7.54 -10.85
N PHE A 31 -11.68 -6.21 -10.99
CA PHE A 31 -11.36 -5.59 -12.28
C PHE A 31 -9.97 -5.96 -12.79
N PHE A 32 -8.99 -6.12 -11.89
CA PHE A 32 -7.67 -6.63 -12.24
C PHE A 32 -7.75 -8.00 -12.93
N ASN A 33 -8.45 -8.95 -12.29
CA ASN A 33 -8.63 -10.30 -12.83
C ASN A 33 -9.42 -10.29 -14.16
N GLU A 34 -10.52 -9.52 -14.23
CA GLU A 34 -11.31 -9.40 -15.46
C GLU A 34 -10.49 -8.80 -16.61
N THR A 35 -9.64 -7.83 -16.33
CA THR A 35 -8.75 -7.21 -17.32
C THR A 35 -7.71 -8.19 -17.84
N LYS A 36 -7.09 -8.96 -16.94
CA LYS A 36 -6.14 -10.03 -17.30
C LYS A 36 -6.83 -11.11 -18.14
N ASN A 37 -8.04 -11.52 -17.76
CA ASN A 37 -8.83 -12.52 -18.51
C ASN A 37 -9.21 -12.04 -19.92
N LYS A 38 -9.31 -10.73 -20.14
CA LYS A 38 -9.50 -10.13 -21.46
C LYS A 38 -8.22 -10.01 -22.28
N GLY A 39 -7.07 -10.41 -21.73
CA GLY A 39 -5.77 -10.43 -22.41
C GLY A 39 -5.00 -9.11 -22.38
N TYR A 40 -5.40 -8.12 -21.56
CA TYR A 40 -4.66 -6.87 -21.46
C TYR A 40 -3.39 -7.01 -20.64
N GLU A 41 -2.34 -6.34 -21.10
CA GLU A 41 -1.23 -5.96 -20.23
C GLU A 41 -1.65 -4.82 -19.30
N LEU A 42 -1.24 -4.90 -18.03
CA LEU A 42 -1.58 -3.88 -17.04
C LEU A 42 -0.37 -3.01 -16.75
N TYR A 43 -0.53 -1.72 -17.02
CA TYR A 43 0.51 -0.72 -16.78
C TYR A 43 0.63 -0.41 -15.29
N SER A 44 1.87 -0.23 -14.83
CA SER A 44 2.18 0.28 -13.49
C SER A 44 2.77 1.68 -13.58
N PHE A 45 2.45 2.53 -12.61
CA PHE A 45 2.94 3.90 -12.53
C PHE A 45 3.75 4.11 -11.27
N VAL A 46 4.93 4.70 -11.42
CA VAL A 46 5.74 5.19 -10.31
C VAL A 46 6.01 6.68 -10.53
N HIS A 47 5.64 7.50 -9.55
CA HIS A 47 5.86 8.94 -9.64
C HIS A 47 7.37 9.25 -9.69
N PRO A 48 7.83 10.15 -10.58
CA PRO A 48 9.27 10.43 -10.78
C PRO A 48 10.04 10.91 -9.55
N SER A 49 9.35 11.50 -8.55
CA SER A 49 9.98 11.91 -7.29
C SER A 49 10.19 10.77 -6.29
N THR A 50 9.72 9.56 -6.59
CA THR A 50 9.97 8.39 -5.74
C THR A 50 11.39 7.89 -5.95
N LYS A 51 12.14 7.76 -4.86
CA LYS A 51 13.50 7.24 -4.90
C LYS A 51 13.49 5.71 -4.76
N ILE A 52 13.99 5.03 -5.78
CA ILE A 52 14.08 3.57 -5.84
C ILE A 52 15.55 3.17 -6.04
N TRP A 53 15.96 2.07 -5.43
CA TRP A 53 17.26 1.41 -5.67
C TRP A 53 17.15 0.30 -6.71
N ASP A 54 18.29 -0.08 -7.30
CA ASP A 54 18.35 -0.95 -8.48
C ASP A 54 17.75 -2.35 -8.30
N GLU A 55 17.81 -2.92 -7.11
CA GLU A 55 17.31 -4.30 -6.84
C GLU A 55 15.83 -4.30 -6.39
N PHE A 56 15.02 -3.47 -7.00
CA PHE A 56 13.59 -3.38 -6.74
C PHE A 56 12.80 -4.23 -7.74
N GLU A 57 11.81 -4.97 -7.26
CA GLU A 57 10.89 -5.73 -8.08
C GLU A 57 9.45 -5.28 -7.85
N MET A 58 8.66 -5.15 -8.90
CA MET A 58 7.27 -4.73 -8.84
C MET A 58 6.41 -5.45 -9.89
N GLY A 59 5.21 -5.84 -9.49
CA GLY A 59 4.23 -6.46 -10.37
C GLY A 59 3.44 -5.46 -11.24
N GLU A 60 2.38 -5.95 -11.84
CA GLU A 60 1.49 -5.21 -12.74
C GLU A 60 0.44 -4.38 -11.97
N ASN A 61 -0.09 -3.34 -12.62
CA ASN A 61 -1.14 -2.46 -12.10
C ASN A 61 -0.82 -1.82 -10.75
N CYS A 62 0.45 -1.58 -10.48
CA CYS A 62 0.88 -0.87 -9.27
C CYS A 62 0.81 0.64 -9.49
N PHE A 63 0.45 1.36 -8.43
CA PHE A 63 0.37 2.81 -8.44
C PHE A 63 1.12 3.39 -7.25
N ILE A 64 2.34 3.88 -7.50
CA ILE A 64 3.23 4.43 -6.46
C ILE A 64 3.28 5.94 -6.62
N LEU A 65 2.75 6.67 -5.64
CA LEU A 65 2.67 8.12 -5.63
C LEU A 65 3.99 8.78 -5.23
N ALA A 66 3.96 10.09 -5.05
CA ALA A 66 5.13 10.95 -4.92
C ALA A 66 5.93 10.75 -3.62
N ASN A 67 7.22 11.04 -3.67
CA ASN A 67 8.14 11.18 -2.53
C ASN A 67 8.27 9.93 -1.66
N ASN A 68 8.07 8.75 -2.22
CA ASN A 68 8.39 7.52 -1.52
C ASN A 68 9.89 7.24 -1.55
N VAL A 69 10.38 6.53 -0.55
CA VAL A 69 11.73 5.98 -0.49
C VAL A 69 11.60 4.47 -0.40
N ILE A 70 12.01 3.76 -1.46
CA ILE A 70 11.96 2.31 -1.56
C ILE A 70 13.38 1.78 -1.61
N GLN A 71 13.80 1.08 -0.57
CA GLN A 71 15.17 0.62 -0.37
C GLN A 71 15.47 -0.68 -1.15
N PRO A 72 16.76 -1.12 -1.22
CA PRO A 72 17.15 -2.31 -1.98
C PRO A 72 16.39 -3.58 -1.58
N PHE A 73 16.19 -4.46 -2.55
CA PHE A 73 15.59 -5.79 -2.39
C PHE A 73 14.13 -5.77 -1.91
N VAL A 74 13.44 -4.65 -2.12
CA VAL A 74 12.00 -4.58 -1.90
C VAL A 74 11.27 -5.26 -3.05
N LYS A 75 10.28 -6.09 -2.72
CA LYS A 75 9.42 -6.77 -3.68
C LYS A 75 7.97 -6.36 -3.45
N ILE A 76 7.32 -5.90 -4.50
CA ILE A 76 5.91 -5.49 -4.50
C ILE A 76 5.14 -6.37 -5.47
N GLY A 77 4.08 -6.98 -4.99
CA GLY A 77 3.18 -7.81 -5.80
C GLY A 77 2.37 -7.02 -6.81
N ASN A 78 1.36 -7.67 -7.38
CA ASN A 78 0.48 -7.07 -8.37
C ASN A 78 -0.61 -6.21 -7.71
N ASN A 79 -1.10 -5.21 -8.44
CA ASN A 79 -2.28 -4.44 -8.09
C ASN A 79 -2.15 -3.70 -6.74
N VAL A 80 -0.93 -3.29 -6.39
CA VAL A 80 -0.62 -2.58 -5.15
C VAL A 80 -0.71 -1.07 -5.36
N LEU A 81 -1.32 -0.37 -4.40
CA LEU A 81 -1.30 1.08 -4.34
C LEU A 81 -0.48 1.55 -3.15
N ILE A 82 0.44 2.46 -3.39
CA ILE A 82 1.28 3.09 -2.37
C ILE A 82 1.10 4.61 -2.48
N GLY A 83 0.59 5.21 -1.41
CA GLY A 83 0.42 6.65 -1.26
C GLY A 83 1.75 7.40 -1.26
N SER A 84 1.73 8.64 -0.84
CA SER A 84 2.92 9.50 -0.87
C SER A 84 3.69 9.47 0.45
N ASN A 85 4.99 9.83 0.39
CA ASN A 85 5.87 10.05 1.55
C ASN A 85 6.06 8.80 2.42
N ASN A 86 6.05 7.60 1.86
CA ASN A 86 6.34 6.39 2.61
C ASN A 86 7.82 6.05 2.60
N LEU A 87 8.29 5.43 3.68
CA LEU A 87 9.56 4.73 3.74
C LEU A 87 9.30 3.22 3.75
N ILE A 88 9.75 2.52 2.72
CA ILE A 88 9.73 1.05 2.64
C ILE A 88 11.17 0.58 2.68
N SER A 89 11.56 0.02 3.82
CA SER A 89 12.96 -0.37 4.03
C SER A 89 13.28 -1.71 3.38
N HIS A 90 14.58 -1.97 3.29
CA HIS A 90 15.20 -3.07 2.55
C HIS A 90 14.63 -4.46 2.87
N ASN A 91 14.70 -5.37 1.90
CA ASN A 91 14.27 -6.77 2.03
C ASN A 91 12.79 -6.94 2.45
N THR A 92 11.94 -5.94 2.19
CA THR A 92 10.51 -5.98 2.49
C THR A 92 9.75 -6.55 1.31
N THR A 93 8.84 -7.48 1.57
CA THR A 93 7.93 -8.04 0.58
C THR A 93 6.50 -7.61 0.89
N ILE A 94 5.80 -7.08 -0.10
CA ILE A 94 4.39 -6.67 -0.03
C ILE A 94 3.61 -7.53 -1.03
N GLY A 95 2.63 -8.26 -0.54
CA GLY A 95 1.78 -9.14 -1.34
C GLY A 95 0.83 -8.39 -2.27
N ASP A 96 0.13 -9.14 -3.12
CA ASP A 96 -0.81 -8.61 -4.11
C ASP A 96 -1.98 -7.85 -3.47
N ASN A 97 -2.54 -6.90 -4.21
CA ASN A 97 -3.76 -6.18 -3.86
C ASN A 97 -3.69 -5.38 -2.55
N CYS A 98 -2.50 -5.06 -2.06
CA CYS A 98 -2.36 -4.24 -0.86
C CYS A 98 -2.60 -2.76 -1.16
N PHE A 99 -3.11 -2.04 -0.16
CA PHE A 99 -3.29 -0.60 -0.20
C PHE A 99 -2.55 0.04 0.98
N ILE A 100 -1.46 0.74 0.68
CA ILE A 100 -0.65 1.46 1.66
C ILE A 100 -0.92 2.94 1.46
N THR A 101 -1.41 3.61 2.50
CA THR A 101 -1.71 5.04 2.44
C THR A 101 -0.43 5.89 2.53
N SER A 102 -0.53 7.13 2.97
CA SER A 102 0.62 8.04 3.00
C SER A 102 1.29 8.10 4.38
N ASN A 103 2.56 8.51 4.40
CA ASN A 103 3.40 8.69 5.60
C ASN A 103 3.61 7.39 6.41
N VAL A 104 3.49 6.23 5.79
CA VAL A 104 3.75 4.94 6.44
C VAL A 104 5.26 4.70 6.52
N THR A 105 5.72 4.20 7.67
CA THR A 105 7.10 3.76 7.85
C THR A 105 7.15 2.25 8.05
N MET A 106 7.83 1.55 7.16
CA MET A 106 8.05 0.11 7.22
C MET A 106 9.53 -0.18 7.45
N GLY A 107 9.83 -0.85 8.56
CA GLY A 107 11.17 -1.35 8.85
C GLY A 107 11.65 -2.41 7.86
N GLY A 108 12.92 -2.78 7.92
CA GLY A 108 13.45 -3.82 7.02
C GLY A 108 12.97 -5.23 7.34
N HIS A 109 13.04 -6.11 6.33
CA HIS A 109 12.68 -7.54 6.43
C HIS A 109 11.22 -7.81 6.83
N ILE A 110 10.30 -6.96 6.40
CA ILE A 110 8.86 -7.22 6.59
C ILE A 110 8.38 -8.16 5.49
N THR A 111 7.51 -9.09 5.88
CA THR A 111 6.73 -9.90 4.93
C THR A 111 5.25 -9.60 5.17
N MET A 112 4.61 -8.94 4.22
CA MET A 112 3.18 -8.62 4.23
C MET A 112 2.45 -9.49 3.23
N GLY A 113 1.39 -10.14 3.68
CA GLY A 113 0.49 -10.93 2.85
C GLY A 113 -0.33 -10.08 1.87
N LYS A 114 -1.31 -10.69 1.22
CA LYS A 114 -2.15 -10.04 0.21
C LYS A 114 -3.38 -9.36 0.81
N ASN A 115 -3.99 -8.44 0.03
CA ASN A 115 -5.24 -7.74 0.38
C ASN A 115 -5.17 -6.96 1.69
N CYS A 116 -3.99 -6.51 2.12
CA CYS A 116 -3.83 -5.73 3.34
C CYS A 116 -4.08 -4.25 3.10
N PHE A 117 -4.56 -3.58 4.15
CA PHE A 117 -4.68 -2.13 4.20
C PHE A 117 -3.78 -1.57 5.30
N VAL A 118 -3.00 -0.53 4.96
CA VAL A 118 -2.17 0.19 5.93
C VAL A 118 -2.58 1.66 5.95
N GLY A 119 -3.09 2.10 7.09
CA GLY A 119 -3.60 3.45 7.32
C GLY A 119 -2.51 4.51 7.45
N LEU A 120 -2.92 5.77 7.35
CA LEU A 120 -2.04 6.94 7.39
C LEU A 120 -1.11 6.94 8.61
N SER A 121 0.16 7.24 8.40
CA SER A 121 1.18 7.39 9.46
C SER A 121 1.35 6.14 10.35
N ALA A 122 0.98 4.97 9.86
CA ALA A 122 1.27 3.72 10.56
C ALA A 122 2.77 3.44 10.53
N THR A 123 3.28 2.82 11.60
CA THR A 123 4.67 2.40 11.73
C THR A 123 4.73 0.90 11.96
N ILE A 124 5.49 0.18 11.15
CA ILE A 124 5.68 -1.26 11.27
C ILE A 124 7.15 -1.54 11.53
N ASN A 125 7.44 -2.17 12.67
CA ASN A 125 8.81 -2.50 13.05
C ASN A 125 9.44 -3.51 12.09
N GLN A 126 10.76 -3.58 12.13
CA GLN A 126 11.51 -4.53 11.31
C GLN A 126 11.21 -6.00 11.67
N ARG A 127 11.36 -6.89 10.67
CA ARG A 127 11.23 -8.36 10.81
C ARG A 127 9.85 -8.83 11.28
N ILE A 128 8.82 -8.07 10.96
CA ILE A 128 7.42 -8.39 11.25
C ILE A 128 6.82 -9.16 10.05
N LYS A 129 6.05 -10.18 10.38
CA LYS A 129 5.16 -10.85 9.42
C LYS A 129 3.75 -10.34 9.61
N ILE A 130 3.11 -9.94 8.53
CA ILE A 130 1.70 -9.54 8.48
C ILE A 130 1.00 -10.52 7.55
N GLY A 131 -0.03 -11.18 8.06
CA GLY A 131 -0.82 -12.14 7.33
C GLY A 131 -1.67 -11.53 6.22
N ASP A 132 -2.52 -12.34 5.60
CA ASP A 132 -3.42 -11.92 4.55
C ASP A 132 -4.63 -11.15 5.12
N GLU A 133 -5.19 -10.23 4.33
CA GLU A 133 -6.44 -9.52 4.62
C GLU A 133 -6.42 -8.72 5.95
N CYS A 134 -5.26 -8.24 6.38
CA CYS A 134 -5.10 -7.45 7.60
C CYS A 134 -5.42 -5.97 7.39
N ILE A 135 -5.91 -5.31 8.45
CA ILE A 135 -6.07 -3.85 8.50
C ILE A 135 -5.18 -3.29 9.60
N ILE A 136 -4.24 -2.44 9.19
CA ILE A 136 -3.44 -1.62 10.10
C ILE A 136 -4.01 -0.21 10.04
N GLY A 137 -4.64 0.24 11.12
CA GLY A 137 -5.27 1.56 11.20
C GLY A 137 -4.26 2.71 11.17
N ALA A 138 -4.77 3.92 10.96
CA ALA A 138 -3.93 5.12 10.96
C ALA A 138 -3.25 5.34 12.33
N GLY A 139 -1.98 5.77 12.31
CA GLY A 139 -1.20 6.06 13.51
C GLY A 139 -0.78 4.83 14.32
N THR A 140 -1.14 3.62 13.89
CA THR A 140 -0.85 2.39 14.63
C THR A 140 0.63 2.01 14.56
N ILE A 141 1.18 1.53 15.68
CA ILE A 141 2.55 1.02 15.75
C ILE A 141 2.51 -0.51 15.91
N ILE A 142 3.00 -1.22 14.90
CA ILE A 142 3.07 -2.69 14.91
C ILE A 142 4.48 -3.12 15.34
N THR A 143 4.54 -3.87 16.44
CA THR A 143 5.80 -4.33 17.05
C THR A 143 5.92 -5.86 17.12
N LYS A 144 4.89 -6.59 16.69
CA LYS A 144 4.81 -8.06 16.67
C LYS A 144 4.12 -8.53 15.40
N ASP A 145 4.28 -9.80 15.07
CA ASP A 145 3.61 -10.43 13.96
C ASP A 145 2.08 -10.29 14.08
N VAL A 146 1.43 -10.16 12.93
CA VAL A 146 -0.01 -9.99 12.77
C VAL A 146 -0.54 -11.20 11.99
N ASN A 147 -1.53 -11.91 12.55
CA ASN A 147 -2.12 -13.06 11.86
C ASN A 147 -3.14 -12.62 10.80
N ASP A 148 -3.54 -13.56 9.94
CA ASP A 148 -4.52 -13.30 8.90
C ASP A 148 -5.81 -12.66 9.45
N LYS A 149 -6.32 -11.66 8.73
CA LYS A 149 -7.59 -10.97 9.01
C LYS A 149 -7.66 -10.21 10.33
N GLU A 150 -6.52 -9.98 10.97
CA GLU A 150 -6.49 -9.15 12.16
C GLU A 150 -6.60 -7.66 11.81
N VAL A 151 -7.22 -6.91 12.74
CA VAL A 151 -7.39 -5.46 12.65
C VAL A 151 -6.73 -4.80 13.84
N TYR A 152 -5.77 -3.93 13.56
CA TYR A 152 -5.12 -3.09 14.55
C TYR A 152 -5.54 -1.64 14.33
N ALA A 153 -6.00 -0.98 15.38
CA ALA A 153 -6.37 0.42 15.34
C ALA A 153 -6.01 1.08 16.68
N GLU A 154 -5.56 2.32 16.61
CA GLU A 154 -5.33 3.13 17.79
C GLU A 154 -6.60 3.86 18.24
N ASN A 155 -6.69 4.14 19.54
CA ASN A 155 -7.71 5.03 20.06
C ASN A 155 -7.40 6.48 19.62
N SER A 156 -8.45 7.24 19.31
CA SER A 156 -8.29 8.66 19.01
C SER A 156 -7.68 9.41 20.19
N SER A 157 -6.89 10.44 19.89
CA SER A 157 -6.30 11.31 20.90
C SER A 157 -7.37 11.88 21.84
N LYS A 158 -7.05 11.95 23.12
CA LYS A 158 -7.94 12.54 24.11
C LYS A 158 -7.69 14.04 24.21
N LYS A 159 -8.77 14.83 24.27
CA LYS A 159 -8.68 16.24 24.63
C LYS A 159 -8.19 16.37 26.07
N LEU A 160 -7.13 17.12 26.26
CA LEU A 160 -6.65 17.47 27.60
C LEU A 160 -7.58 18.53 28.24
N PRO A 161 -7.75 18.51 29.57
CA PRO A 161 -8.59 19.50 30.27
C PRO A 161 -7.94 20.91 30.27
N GLN A 162 -6.63 21.00 30.10
CA GLN A 162 -5.89 22.25 30.09
C GLN A 162 -6.03 22.97 28.73
N SER A 163 -6.00 24.30 28.74
CA SER A 163 -5.88 25.11 27.53
C SER A 163 -4.43 25.21 27.07
N SER A 164 -4.23 25.54 25.79
CA SER A 164 -2.88 25.77 25.23
C SER A 164 -2.12 26.90 25.93
N GLU A 165 -2.83 27.88 26.49
CA GLU A 165 -2.23 28.98 27.28
C GLU A 165 -1.48 28.50 28.54
N HIS A 166 -1.89 27.36 29.10
CA HIS A 166 -1.28 26.76 30.29
C HIS A 166 -0.20 25.71 29.97
N ILE A 167 -0.02 25.34 28.71
CA ILE A 167 0.90 24.29 28.28
C ILE A 167 2.05 24.87 27.42
N GLY A 168 1.92 26.12 26.96
CA GLY A 168 2.83 26.74 26.00
C GLY A 168 4.31 26.75 26.39
N ASP A 169 4.60 26.65 27.69
CA ASP A 169 5.99 26.62 28.19
C ASP A 169 6.57 25.21 28.35
N ILE A 170 5.84 24.16 27.95
CA ILE A 170 6.24 22.75 28.12
C ILE A 170 6.72 22.10 26.82
N ILE A 171 6.54 22.79 25.67
CA ILE A 171 6.90 22.28 24.32
C ILE A 171 8.06 23.07 23.75
#